data_28af1fd0033bebba0aab8920368976b2
#
_entry.id   28af1fd0033bebba0aab8920368976b2
#
_cell.length_a   1.000
_cell.length_b   1.000
_cell.length_c   1.000
_cell.angle_alpha   90.00
_cell.angle_beta   90.00
_cell.angle_gamma   90.00
#
_symmetry.space_group_name_H-M   'P 1'
#
loop_
_entity.id
_entity.type
_entity.pdbx_description
1 polymer ?
#
loop_
_entity_poly.entity_id
_entity_poly.type
_entity_poly.pdbx_seq_one_letter_code
_entity_poly.pdbx_strand_id
1 'polypeptide(L)'
;MSMVRRLRSRLTYANVMSSAAVFIALGGGAYAISVPRNSVGQDELKPGAVTAAKVRNHSLMATDFRRGQLPVLGGARTADLNPAPTPGTVIKSAKLQLKTSGKAFVLGTVRDVFLSCGTSPCQGQWGVYVDNHPVPSTGMQLQAAAGSSDGYTFYTLYGLTKQLKRGSHSVKLARTSSGSTSSVGQLGAQLGVLTLGG
;
A
#
# COMPACT_ATOMS: atom_id res chain seq x y z
N MET A 1 58.76 62.36 -2.29
CA MET A 1 57.53 62.92 -1.68
C MET A 1 56.39 63.20 -2.70
N SER A 2 56.42 62.67 -3.92
CA SER A 2 55.46 63.05 -5.00
C SER A 2 54.34 62.03 -5.26
N MET A 3 54.51 60.79 -4.89
CA MET A 3 53.57 59.73 -5.23
C MET A 3 52.28 59.72 -4.39
N VAL A 4 52.38 60.01 -3.09
CA VAL A 4 51.25 60.09 -2.16
C VAL A 4 50.32 61.29 -2.49
N ARG A 5 50.88 62.37 -2.98
CA ARG A 5 50.11 63.59 -3.36
C ARG A 5 49.28 63.36 -4.59
N ARG A 6 49.73 62.54 -5.55
CA ARG A 6 48.99 62.18 -6.79
C ARG A 6 47.87 61.16 -6.50
N LEU A 7 47.99 60.31 -5.50
CA LEU A 7 46.94 59.41 -5.10
C LEU A 7 45.76 60.16 -4.44
N ARG A 8 46.03 61.14 -3.57
CA ARG A 8 45.00 61.95 -2.88
C ARG A 8 44.13 62.78 -3.85
N SER A 9 44.68 63.26 -4.94
CA SER A 9 43.92 64.06 -5.94
C SER A 9 42.96 63.22 -6.77
N ARG A 10 43.07 61.89 -6.76
CA ARG A 10 42.20 60.98 -7.52
C ARG A 10 41.12 60.29 -6.64
N LEU A 11 41.24 60.39 -5.34
CA LEU A 11 40.25 59.86 -4.40
C LEU A 11 39.16 60.90 -4.15
N THR A 12 38.40 61.20 -5.17
CA THR A 12 37.16 61.98 -5.02
C THR A 12 36.06 61.11 -4.45
N TYR A 13 35.14 61.71 -3.70
CA TYR A 13 33.97 60.97 -3.15
C TYR A 13 33.23 60.17 -4.21
N ALA A 14 33.07 60.71 -5.39
CA ALA A 14 32.46 60.00 -6.52
C ALA A 14 33.21 58.74 -6.93
N ASN A 15 34.55 58.78 -6.99
CA ASN A 15 35.36 57.60 -7.36
C ASN A 15 35.32 56.48 -6.30
N VAL A 16 35.32 56.89 -5.02
CA VAL A 16 35.21 55.94 -3.90
C VAL A 16 33.82 55.25 -3.91
N MET A 17 32.79 56.05 -4.07
CA MET A 17 31.40 55.52 -4.12
C MET A 17 31.14 54.65 -5.35
N SER A 18 31.70 55.03 -6.50
CA SER A 18 31.60 54.21 -7.72
C SER A 18 32.33 52.85 -7.55
N SER A 19 33.48 52.87 -6.96
CA SER A 19 34.23 51.63 -6.68
C SER A 19 33.46 50.73 -5.70
N ALA A 20 32.93 51.29 -4.62
CA ALA A 20 32.13 50.57 -3.65
C ALA A 20 30.87 49.97 -4.30
N ALA A 21 30.19 50.74 -5.15
CA ALA A 21 29.01 50.26 -5.88
C ALA A 21 29.36 49.08 -6.81
N VAL A 22 30.49 49.15 -7.51
CA VAL A 22 30.97 48.04 -8.37
C VAL A 22 31.32 46.81 -7.54
N PHE A 23 31.97 46.95 -6.38
CA PHE A 23 32.27 45.84 -5.48
C PHE A 23 30.99 45.18 -4.94
N ILE A 24 29.99 46.00 -4.57
CA ILE A 24 28.70 45.47 -4.10
C ILE A 24 27.95 44.76 -5.24
N ALA A 25 27.92 45.35 -6.43
CA ALA A 25 27.28 44.77 -7.60
C ALA A 25 27.92 43.46 -8.05
N LEU A 26 29.24 43.38 -8.06
CA LEU A 26 29.98 42.17 -8.43
C LEU A 26 30.03 41.13 -7.29
N GLY A 27 30.12 41.54 -6.05
CA GLY A 27 30.14 40.64 -4.90
C GLY A 27 28.78 40.07 -4.55
N GLY A 28 27.71 40.86 -4.69
CA GLY A 28 26.34 40.37 -4.50
C GLY A 28 25.85 39.37 -5.56
N GLY A 29 26.34 39.51 -6.79
CA GLY A 29 25.97 38.59 -7.89
C GLY A 29 26.58 37.19 -7.76
N ALA A 30 27.72 37.07 -7.10
CA ALA A 30 28.39 35.77 -6.95
C ALA A 30 27.66 34.83 -5.96
N TYR A 31 26.95 35.37 -4.98
CA TYR A 31 26.13 34.57 -4.06
C TYR A 31 24.82 34.02 -4.68
N ALA A 32 24.33 34.67 -5.73
CA ALA A 32 23.08 34.26 -6.40
C ALA A 32 23.25 33.09 -7.40
N ILE A 33 24.48 32.76 -7.76
CA ILE A 33 24.76 31.78 -8.84
C ILE A 33 24.99 30.36 -8.31
N SER A 34 25.33 30.18 -7.06
CA SER A 34 25.55 28.83 -6.47
C SER A 34 24.65 28.62 -5.26
N VAL A 35 23.59 27.85 -5.46
CA VAL A 35 22.83 27.29 -4.35
C VAL A 35 23.67 26.21 -3.69
N PRO A 36 24.11 26.38 -2.42
CA PRO A 36 24.89 25.35 -1.75
C PRO A 36 24.14 24.02 -1.73
N ARG A 37 24.88 22.92 -1.77
CA ARG A 37 24.27 21.60 -1.65
C ARG A 37 23.53 21.51 -0.31
N ASN A 38 22.32 20.92 -0.33
CA ASN A 38 21.46 20.76 0.86
C ASN A 38 20.96 22.08 1.50
N SER A 39 20.96 23.21 0.76
CA SER A 39 20.46 24.49 1.24
C SER A 39 18.96 24.70 1.01
N VAL A 40 18.32 23.81 0.25
CA VAL A 40 16.87 23.89 0.00
C VAL A 40 16.19 22.90 0.95
N GLY A 41 15.56 23.43 1.98
CA GLY A 41 14.76 22.68 2.94
C GLY A 41 13.28 22.68 2.60
N GLN A 42 12.48 22.22 3.56
CA GLN A 42 11.03 22.13 3.38
C GLN A 42 10.38 23.53 3.28
N ASP A 43 10.91 24.51 3.99
CA ASP A 43 10.34 25.85 4.10
C ASP A 43 10.60 26.71 2.85
N GLU A 44 11.65 26.37 2.07
CA GLU A 44 11.96 27.03 0.81
C GLU A 44 11.11 26.50 -0.36
N LEU A 45 10.45 25.38 -0.18
CA LEU A 45 9.58 24.77 -1.19
C LEU A 45 8.12 25.22 -0.99
N LYS A 46 7.63 26.05 -1.89
CA LYS A 46 6.20 26.43 -1.88
C LYS A 46 5.31 25.21 -2.12
N PRO A 47 4.09 25.18 -1.56
CA PRO A 47 3.11 24.14 -1.87
C PRO A 47 2.96 23.95 -3.38
N GLY A 48 3.05 22.71 -3.86
CA GLY A 48 2.97 22.38 -5.29
C GLY A 48 4.22 22.71 -6.12
N ALA A 49 5.31 23.16 -5.51
CA ALA A 49 6.55 23.47 -6.24
C ALA A 49 7.18 22.25 -6.89
N VAL A 50 7.03 21.06 -6.30
CA VAL A 50 7.51 19.79 -6.84
C VAL A 50 6.35 19.11 -7.59
N THR A 51 6.43 19.12 -8.91
CA THR A 51 5.46 18.46 -9.80
C THR A 51 6.04 17.15 -10.34
N ALA A 52 5.18 16.30 -10.92
CA ALA A 52 5.63 15.05 -11.54
C ALA A 52 6.73 15.25 -12.60
N ALA A 53 6.68 16.35 -13.34
CA ALA A 53 7.70 16.68 -14.34
C ALA A 53 9.08 17.01 -13.75
N LYS A 54 9.14 17.37 -12.46
CA LYS A 54 10.39 17.69 -11.75
C LYS A 54 11.00 16.49 -11.02
N VAL A 55 10.26 15.39 -10.94
CA VAL A 55 10.74 14.13 -10.37
C VAL A 55 11.11 13.20 -11.50
N ARG A 56 12.38 12.79 -11.55
CA ARG A 56 12.85 11.84 -12.56
C ARG A 56 12.09 10.52 -12.42
N ASN A 57 11.62 9.96 -13.54
CA ASN A 57 10.97 8.66 -13.52
C ASN A 57 11.89 7.59 -12.90
N HIS A 58 11.31 6.74 -12.05
CA HIS A 58 12.01 5.68 -11.31
C HIS A 58 13.08 6.16 -10.30
N SER A 59 13.06 7.44 -9.91
CA SER A 59 14.00 7.96 -8.92
C SER A 59 13.51 7.82 -7.47
N LEU A 60 12.22 7.63 -7.26
CA LEU A 60 11.65 7.44 -5.93
C LEU A 60 11.55 5.95 -5.60
N MET A 61 12.05 5.59 -4.41
CA MET A 61 11.96 4.24 -3.85
C MET A 61 10.93 4.21 -2.71
N ALA A 62 10.52 3.01 -2.31
CA ALA A 62 9.57 2.86 -1.19
C ALA A 62 10.07 3.46 0.13
N THR A 63 11.38 3.56 0.30
CA THR A 63 12.07 4.19 1.45
C THR A 63 11.90 5.71 1.50
N ASP A 64 11.61 6.34 0.36
CA ASP A 64 11.44 7.80 0.26
C ASP A 64 10.06 8.26 0.76
N PHE A 65 9.17 7.30 0.98
CA PHE A 65 7.83 7.56 1.50
C PHE A 65 7.76 7.26 3.00
N ARG A 66 7.01 8.08 3.73
CA ARG A 66 6.75 7.80 5.14
C ARG A 66 6.01 6.47 5.26
N ARG A 67 6.35 5.69 6.29
CA ARG A 67 5.68 4.42 6.56
C ARG A 67 4.16 4.61 6.62
N GLY A 68 3.43 3.86 5.78
CA GLY A 68 1.97 3.88 5.69
C GLY A 68 1.40 4.85 4.66
N GLN A 69 2.22 5.57 3.90
CA GLN A 69 1.75 6.35 2.75
C GLN A 69 1.59 5.49 1.48
N LEU A 70 2.37 4.41 1.37
CA LEU A 70 2.18 3.45 0.28
C LEU A 70 1.21 2.34 0.71
N PRO A 71 0.39 1.84 -0.22
CA PRO A 71 -0.41 0.64 0.04
C PRO A 71 0.50 -0.52 0.44
N VAL A 72 0.19 -1.18 1.54
CA VAL A 72 0.94 -2.36 1.99
C VAL A 72 0.15 -3.61 1.64
N LEU A 73 0.75 -4.50 0.87
CA LEU A 73 0.22 -5.82 0.64
C LEU A 73 0.47 -6.68 1.89
N GLY A 74 -0.56 -6.80 2.71
CA GLY A 74 -0.59 -7.77 3.80
C GLY A 74 -1.15 -9.09 3.30
N GLY A 75 -0.56 -10.20 3.71
CA GLY A 75 -1.07 -11.50 3.34
C GLY A 75 -0.52 -12.61 4.21
N ALA A 76 -1.25 -13.71 4.23
CA ALA A 76 -0.82 -14.94 4.86
C ALA A 76 -0.95 -16.08 3.86
N ARG A 77 0.11 -16.84 3.70
CA ARG A 77 0.12 -18.08 2.91
C ARG A 77 0.00 -19.26 3.87
N THR A 78 -0.79 -20.24 3.50
CA THR A 78 -0.81 -21.52 4.18
C THR A 78 -0.20 -22.60 3.31
N ALA A 79 0.43 -23.55 3.97
CA ALA A 79 0.58 -24.88 3.42
C ALA A 79 -0.78 -25.51 3.15
N ASP A 80 -0.80 -26.52 2.30
CA ASP A 80 -2.00 -27.29 2.03
C ASP A 80 -2.56 -27.87 3.33
N LEU A 81 -3.86 -27.84 3.46
CA LEU A 81 -4.57 -28.37 4.63
C LEU A 81 -5.07 -29.78 4.32
N ASN A 82 -4.50 -30.73 5.00
CA ASN A 82 -4.99 -32.10 5.00
C ASN A 82 -5.01 -32.60 6.46
N PRO A 83 -6.13 -32.98 7.04
CA PRO A 83 -7.44 -33.16 6.43
C PRO A 83 -8.19 -31.84 6.16
N ALA A 84 -9.21 -31.94 5.33
CA ALA A 84 -10.10 -30.82 5.03
C ALA A 84 -10.78 -30.30 6.31
N PRO A 85 -10.89 -28.98 6.49
CA PRO A 85 -11.52 -28.39 7.67
C PRO A 85 -13.04 -28.69 7.74
N THR A 86 -13.54 -28.81 8.96
CA THR A 86 -14.98 -29.02 9.21
C THR A 86 -15.85 -27.82 8.86
N PRO A 87 -17.19 -27.99 8.65
CA PRO A 87 -18.11 -26.88 8.39
C PRO A 87 -18.01 -25.76 9.42
N GLY A 88 -18.08 -24.51 8.97
CA GLY A 88 -17.92 -23.34 9.82
C GLY A 88 -16.49 -23.03 10.21
N THR A 89 -15.52 -23.75 9.67
CA THR A 89 -14.12 -23.61 10.06
C THR A 89 -13.46 -22.43 9.38
N VAL A 90 -12.68 -21.68 10.14
CA VAL A 90 -11.75 -20.69 9.60
C VAL A 90 -10.57 -21.43 8.97
N ILE A 91 -10.41 -21.28 7.67
CA ILE A 91 -9.36 -21.93 6.91
C ILE A 91 -8.05 -21.18 7.06
N LYS A 92 -8.13 -19.85 6.97
CA LYS A 92 -7.01 -18.94 7.09
C LYS A 92 -7.41 -17.64 7.74
N SER A 93 -6.51 -17.10 8.54
CA SER A 93 -6.69 -15.78 9.14
C SER A 93 -5.42 -14.94 8.98
N ALA A 94 -5.63 -13.64 8.82
CA ALA A 94 -4.58 -12.63 8.81
C ALA A 94 -5.03 -11.45 9.67
N LYS A 95 -4.06 -10.77 10.28
CA LYS A 95 -4.31 -9.49 10.95
C LYS A 95 -4.02 -8.37 9.96
N LEU A 96 -4.95 -7.43 9.85
CA LEU A 96 -4.83 -6.22 9.08
C LEU A 96 -4.71 -5.04 10.04
N GLN A 97 -3.64 -4.29 9.95
CA GLN A 97 -3.45 -3.08 10.77
C GLN A 97 -3.64 -1.84 9.91
N LEU A 98 -4.69 -1.07 10.17
CA LEU A 98 -4.95 0.20 9.52
C LEU A 98 -4.43 1.35 10.38
N LYS A 99 -3.60 2.22 9.80
CA LYS A 99 -3.10 3.44 10.45
C LYS A 99 -4.10 4.59 10.38
N THR A 100 -4.93 4.59 9.35
CA THR A 100 -6.04 5.51 9.11
C THR A 100 -7.28 4.70 8.78
N SER A 101 -8.47 5.29 8.90
CA SER A 101 -9.69 4.65 8.41
C SER A 101 -9.65 4.55 6.88
N GLY A 102 -10.02 3.41 6.34
CA GLY A 102 -9.91 3.14 4.90
C GLY A 102 -10.65 1.87 4.50
N LYS A 103 -10.51 1.49 3.24
CA LYS A 103 -11.00 0.22 2.71
C LYS A 103 -9.84 -0.74 2.49
N ALA A 104 -10.12 -2.02 2.45
CA ALA A 104 -9.17 -3.04 2.08
C ALA A 104 -9.71 -3.88 0.93
N PHE A 105 -8.85 -4.17 -0.04
CA PHE A 105 -9.11 -5.18 -1.04
C PHE A 105 -8.63 -6.52 -0.49
N VAL A 106 -9.52 -7.51 -0.48
CA VAL A 106 -9.23 -8.86 0.01
C VAL A 106 -9.22 -9.85 -1.15
N LEU A 107 -8.29 -10.77 -1.11
CA LEU A 107 -8.11 -11.83 -2.07
C LEU A 107 -7.98 -13.16 -1.33
N GLY A 108 -8.94 -14.05 -1.51
CA GLY A 108 -8.88 -15.42 -1.02
C GLY A 108 -8.77 -16.39 -2.18
N THR A 109 -7.86 -17.36 -2.11
CA THR A 109 -7.84 -18.46 -3.07
C THR A 109 -8.04 -19.77 -2.33
N VAL A 110 -8.83 -20.66 -2.93
CA VAL A 110 -9.02 -22.03 -2.46
C VAL A 110 -8.71 -22.98 -3.62
N ARG A 111 -7.88 -23.98 -3.37
CA ARG A 111 -7.44 -24.95 -4.36
C ARG A 111 -7.98 -26.32 -4.05
N ASP A 112 -8.12 -27.11 -5.11
CA ASP A 112 -8.48 -28.50 -5.01
C ASP A 112 -9.74 -28.71 -4.14
N VAL A 113 -10.72 -27.85 -4.38
CA VAL A 113 -12.02 -27.93 -3.71
C VAL A 113 -12.79 -29.10 -4.27
N PHE A 114 -13.28 -29.96 -3.40
CA PHE A 114 -14.17 -31.04 -3.77
C PHE A 114 -15.36 -31.11 -2.83
N LEU A 115 -16.45 -31.66 -3.36
CA LEU A 115 -17.69 -31.86 -2.65
C LEU A 115 -18.13 -33.30 -2.88
N SER A 116 -18.32 -34.07 -1.82
CA SER A 116 -18.86 -35.42 -1.90
C SER A 116 -20.09 -35.55 -1.02
N CYS A 117 -21.20 -35.88 -1.63
CA CYS A 117 -22.51 -35.97 -0.98
C CYS A 117 -22.89 -37.42 -0.73
N GLY A 118 -23.41 -37.67 0.47
CA GLY A 118 -23.99 -38.97 0.82
C GLY A 118 -25.40 -39.12 0.23
N THR A 119 -26.36 -39.58 1.02
CA THR A 119 -27.74 -39.86 0.60
C THR A 119 -28.57 -38.61 0.31
N SER A 120 -28.07 -37.41 0.63
CA SER A 120 -28.75 -36.14 0.40
C SER A 120 -27.86 -35.18 -0.38
N PRO A 121 -28.45 -34.26 -1.16
CA PRO A 121 -27.67 -33.16 -1.76
C PRO A 121 -26.92 -32.40 -0.72
N CYS A 122 -25.72 -31.93 -1.06
CA CYS A 122 -24.90 -31.13 -0.15
C CYS A 122 -24.35 -29.90 -0.83
N GLN A 123 -23.93 -28.93 -0.02
CA GLN A 123 -23.34 -27.71 -0.49
C GLN A 123 -22.18 -27.25 0.38
N GLY A 124 -21.20 -26.66 -0.25
CA GLY A 124 -20.09 -25.98 0.40
C GLY A 124 -20.07 -24.51 0.04
N GLN A 125 -19.83 -23.67 1.01
CA GLN A 125 -19.70 -22.24 0.80
C GLN A 125 -18.35 -21.77 1.33
N TRP A 126 -17.71 -20.86 0.62
CA TRP A 126 -16.49 -20.19 1.03
C TRP A 126 -16.69 -18.69 0.97
N GLY A 127 -16.02 -17.96 1.86
CA GLY A 127 -16.11 -16.52 1.87
C GLY A 127 -14.98 -15.89 2.69
N VAL A 128 -14.71 -14.62 2.39
CA VAL A 128 -13.79 -13.81 3.17
C VAL A 128 -14.61 -12.94 4.13
N TYR A 129 -14.16 -12.88 5.37
CA TYR A 129 -14.79 -12.14 6.46
C TYR A 129 -13.78 -11.18 7.07
N VAL A 130 -14.24 -9.98 7.41
CA VAL A 130 -13.49 -9.01 8.19
C VAL A 130 -14.28 -8.73 9.48
N ASP A 131 -13.63 -8.93 10.63
CA ASP A 131 -14.27 -8.81 11.95
C ASP A 131 -15.60 -9.57 12.05
N ASN A 132 -15.62 -10.77 11.51
CA ASN A 132 -16.77 -11.68 11.41
C ASN A 132 -17.92 -11.20 10.49
N HIS A 133 -17.73 -10.13 9.74
CA HIS A 133 -18.68 -9.68 8.71
C HIS A 133 -18.24 -10.13 7.32
N PRO A 134 -19.15 -10.67 6.51
CA PRO A 134 -18.79 -11.10 5.15
C PRO A 134 -18.40 -9.90 4.29
N VAL A 135 -17.34 -10.06 3.53
CA VAL A 135 -16.93 -9.07 2.53
C VAL A 135 -17.78 -9.30 1.27
N PRO A 136 -18.46 -8.29 0.77
CA PRO A 136 -19.26 -8.41 -0.44
C PRO A 136 -18.48 -9.02 -1.60
N SER A 137 -19.15 -9.78 -2.45
CA SER A 137 -18.61 -10.44 -3.65
C SER A 137 -17.55 -11.53 -3.39
N THR A 138 -17.25 -11.87 -2.13
CA THR A 138 -16.33 -12.97 -1.82
C THR A 138 -17.01 -14.31 -1.57
N GLY A 139 -18.33 -14.35 -1.58
CA GLY A 139 -19.11 -15.58 -1.40
C GLY A 139 -19.02 -16.48 -2.63
N MET A 140 -18.70 -17.76 -2.42
CA MET A 140 -18.75 -18.81 -3.42
C MET A 140 -19.55 -19.98 -2.85
N GLN A 141 -20.37 -20.58 -3.69
CA GLN A 141 -21.17 -21.74 -3.32
C GLN A 141 -21.04 -22.84 -4.37
N LEU A 142 -20.78 -24.04 -3.90
CA LEU A 142 -20.85 -25.28 -4.70
C LEU A 142 -21.99 -26.13 -4.19
N GLN A 143 -22.64 -26.83 -5.11
CA GLN A 143 -23.70 -27.77 -4.78
C GLN A 143 -23.47 -29.06 -5.57
N ALA A 144 -23.76 -30.17 -4.95
CA ALA A 144 -23.72 -31.46 -5.59
C ALA A 144 -24.97 -32.29 -5.22
N ALA A 145 -25.42 -33.15 -6.13
CA ALA A 145 -26.55 -34.02 -5.92
C ALA A 145 -26.23 -35.16 -4.93
N ALA A 146 -27.24 -35.79 -4.40
CA ALA A 146 -27.08 -36.99 -3.57
C ALA A 146 -26.30 -38.07 -4.32
N GLY A 147 -25.34 -38.70 -3.63
CA GLY A 147 -24.49 -39.75 -4.18
C GLY A 147 -23.46 -39.30 -5.21
N SER A 148 -23.35 -38.01 -5.47
CA SER A 148 -22.36 -37.48 -6.42
C SER A 148 -21.13 -36.93 -5.71
N SER A 149 -20.03 -36.84 -6.46
CA SER A 149 -18.82 -36.12 -6.07
C SER A 149 -18.41 -35.18 -7.19
N ASP A 150 -18.19 -33.92 -6.86
CA ASP A 150 -17.58 -32.96 -7.79
C ASP A 150 -16.06 -33.03 -7.73
N GLY A 151 -15.46 -32.82 -8.90
CA GLY A 151 -14.02 -32.86 -9.06
C GLY A 151 -13.29 -31.66 -8.44
N TYR A 152 -11.98 -31.74 -8.42
CA TYR A 152 -11.09 -30.71 -7.90
C TYR A 152 -11.15 -29.45 -8.76
N THR A 153 -11.38 -28.31 -8.12
CA THR A 153 -11.48 -27.01 -8.80
C THR A 153 -10.74 -25.94 -8.01
N PHE A 154 -10.26 -24.95 -8.73
CA PHE A 154 -9.58 -23.77 -8.17
C PHE A 154 -10.52 -22.57 -8.22
N TYR A 155 -10.61 -21.86 -7.11
CA TYR A 155 -11.44 -20.65 -7.02
C TYR A 155 -10.69 -19.49 -6.43
N THR A 156 -10.96 -18.30 -6.96
CA THR A 156 -10.47 -17.03 -6.45
C THR A 156 -11.64 -16.18 -5.97
N LEU A 157 -11.59 -15.79 -4.71
CA LEU A 157 -12.56 -14.92 -4.05
C LEU A 157 -11.92 -13.56 -3.87
N TYR A 158 -12.55 -12.52 -4.35
CA TYR A 158 -12.03 -11.16 -4.18
C TYR A 158 -13.15 -10.16 -3.90
N GLY A 159 -12.84 -9.13 -3.14
CA GLY A 159 -13.82 -8.12 -2.81
C GLY A 159 -13.22 -6.92 -2.11
N LEU A 160 -14.02 -5.87 -2.01
CA LEU A 160 -13.68 -4.64 -1.33
C LEU A 160 -14.49 -4.56 -0.03
N THR A 161 -13.80 -4.27 1.07
CA THR A 161 -14.47 -4.09 2.37
C THR A 161 -15.30 -2.81 2.38
N LYS A 162 -16.25 -2.73 3.28
CA LYS A 162 -16.82 -1.45 3.72
C LYS A 162 -15.70 -0.61 4.35
N GLN A 163 -15.98 0.65 4.63
CA GLN A 163 -15.07 1.52 5.37
C GLN A 163 -14.73 0.91 6.73
N LEU A 164 -13.46 0.65 6.97
CA LEU A 164 -12.93 0.15 8.24
C LEU A 164 -12.36 1.32 9.04
N LYS A 165 -12.48 1.27 10.35
CA LYS A 165 -11.89 2.27 11.25
C LYS A 165 -10.37 2.05 11.36
N ARG A 166 -9.64 3.06 11.84
CA ARG A 166 -8.25 2.87 12.26
C ARG A 166 -8.18 1.80 13.34
N GLY A 167 -7.23 0.88 13.23
CA GLY A 167 -7.05 -0.17 14.23
C GLY A 167 -6.66 -1.51 13.63
N SER A 168 -6.74 -2.53 14.45
CA SER A 168 -6.47 -3.93 14.06
C SER A 168 -7.76 -4.62 13.69
N HIS A 169 -7.77 -5.27 12.54
CA HIS A 169 -8.89 -6.02 12.01
C HIS A 169 -8.48 -7.47 11.77
N SER A 170 -9.40 -8.40 11.99
CA SER A 170 -9.20 -9.82 11.71
C SER A 170 -9.80 -10.14 10.34
N VAL A 171 -8.98 -10.57 9.41
CA VAL A 171 -9.43 -11.05 8.08
C VAL A 171 -9.39 -12.56 8.09
N LYS A 172 -10.49 -13.21 7.69
CA LYS A 172 -10.63 -14.67 7.72
C LYS A 172 -11.15 -15.16 6.38
N LEU A 173 -10.54 -16.20 5.85
CA LEU A 173 -11.12 -17.05 4.83
C LEU A 173 -11.77 -18.22 5.55
N ALA A 174 -13.05 -18.40 5.38
CA ALA A 174 -13.82 -19.41 6.08
C ALA A 174 -14.69 -20.23 5.13
N ARG A 175 -15.04 -21.43 5.58
CA ARG A 175 -15.91 -22.36 4.88
C ARG A 175 -17.10 -22.73 5.75
N THR A 176 -18.25 -22.81 5.14
CA THR A 176 -19.45 -23.41 5.71
C THR A 176 -19.92 -24.55 4.81
N SER A 177 -20.60 -25.52 5.35
CA SER A 177 -21.27 -26.56 4.56
C SER A 177 -22.59 -26.95 5.18
N SER A 178 -23.50 -27.45 4.38
CA SER A 178 -24.79 -27.99 4.82
C SER A 178 -25.10 -29.28 4.06
N GLY A 179 -25.91 -30.12 4.70
CA GLY A 179 -26.26 -31.47 4.20
C GLY A 179 -25.76 -32.57 5.13
N SER A 180 -26.49 -33.67 5.19
CA SER A 180 -26.11 -34.83 5.98
C SER A 180 -25.01 -35.63 5.27
N THR A 181 -24.03 -36.10 6.00
CA THR A 181 -22.93 -36.95 5.48
C THR A 181 -22.19 -36.39 4.27
N SER A 182 -21.97 -35.09 4.22
CA SER A 182 -21.16 -34.48 3.18
C SER A 182 -19.71 -34.37 3.60
N SER A 183 -18.81 -34.73 2.71
CA SER A 183 -17.42 -34.32 2.84
C SER A 183 -17.14 -33.16 1.89
N VAL A 184 -16.68 -32.08 2.45
CA VAL A 184 -16.26 -30.90 1.71
C VAL A 184 -14.78 -30.70 2.01
N GLY A 185 -13.98 -30.76 0.98
CA GLY A 185 -12.53 -30.68 1.12
C GLY A 185 -11.92 -29.56 0.32
N GLN A 186 -10.70 -29.25 0.69
CA GLN A 186 -9.79 -28.38 -0.04
C GLN A 186 -8.35 -28.72 0.34
N LEU A 187 -7.43 -28.68 -0.61
CA LEU A 187 -6.04 -29.00 -0.37
C LEU A 187 -5.15 -27.76 -0.17
N GLY A 188 -5.61 -26.57 -0.52
CA GLY A 188 -4.81 -25.38 -0.31
C GLY A 188 -5.64 -24.11 -0.23
N ALA A 189 -5.12 -23.11 0.47
CA ALA A 189 -5.73 -21.80 0.58
C ALA A 189 -4.69 -20.70 0.73
N GLN A 190 -4.98 -19.55 0.16
CA GLN A 190 -4.21 -18.32 0.35
C GLN A 190 -5.14 -17.16 0.69
N LEU A 191 -4.67 -16.25 1.49
CA LEU A 191 -5.39 -15.04 1.85
C LEU A 191 -4.47 -13.85 1.72
N GLY A 192 -4.81 -12.93 0.85
CA GLY A 192 -4.11 -11.66 0.63
C GLY A 192 -4.99 -10.48 1.02
N VAL A 193 -4.39 -9.43 1.53
CA VAL A 193 -5.09 -8.19 1.87
C VAL A 193 -4.24 -7.01 1.43
N LEU A 194 -4.84 -6.12 0.64
CA LEU A 194 -4.25 -4.86 0.21
C LEU A 194 -5.02 -3.70 0.84
N THR A 195 -4.35 -2.88 1.62
CA THR A 195 -4.96 -1.66 2.16
C THR A 195 -5.03 -0.60 1.08
N LEU A 196 -6.21 -0.07 0.85
CA LEU A 196 -6.40 1.12 0.04
C LEU A 196 -6.38 2.30 1.02
N GLY A 197 -5.23 2.99 1.07
CA GLY A 197 -5.04 4.12 1.95
C GLY A 197 -6.03 5.24 1.67
N GLY A 198 -6.47 5.90 2.74
CA GLY A 198 -7.07 7.22 2.68
C GLY A 198 -6.01 8.27 2.96
#